data_e25fddbd3244e3d312358a16bc82b703
#
_entry.id   e25fddbd3244e3d312358a16bc82b703
#
_cell.length_a   1.000
_cell.length_b   1.000
_cell.length_c   1.000
_cell.angle_alpha   90.00
_cell.angle_beta   90.00
_cell.angle_gamma   90.00
#
_symmetry.space_group_name_H-M   'P 1'
#
loop_
_entity.id
_entity.type
_entity.pdbx_description
1 polymer ?
#
loop_
_entity_poly.entity_id
_entity_poly.type
_entity_poly.pdbx_seq_one_letter_code
_entity_poly.pdbx_strand_id
1 'polypeptide(L)'
;MQSGFTQKRILCVDDNVLELTLRGRILELQGYAVVLLSCPMQVLRCDFATFDLAILDFDMPGMNGRDLFLRMRALHARFPILLLSASASTLSPEDSVLFSKCLDKGQPVRHLLDVIAAFLDPNEIPDFGR
;
A
#
# COMPACT_ATOMS: atom_id res chain seq x y z
N MET A 1 -7.21 -14.04 26.96
CA MET A 1 -8.10 -12.94 26.68
C MET A 1 -7.46 -11.95 25.72
N GLN A 2 -8.20 -11.42 24.86
CA GLN A 2 -7.68 -10.46 23.92
C GLN A 2 -7.31 -9.14 24.58
N SER A 3 -6.21 -8.60 24.16
CA SER A 3 -5.73 -7.34 24.69
C SER A 3 -6.44 -6.12 24.07
N GLY A 4 -7.33 -6.32 23.16
CA GLY A 4 -7.91 -5.23 22.39
C GLY A 4 -7.09 -4.84 21.18
N PHE A 5 -5.95 -5.49 21.01
CA PHE A 5 -5.11 -5.24 19.85
C PHE A 5 -5.77 -5.78 18.58
N THR A 6 -5.89 -4.95 17.56
CA THR A 6 -6.46 -5.35 16.28
C THR A 6 -5.37 -5.33 15.22
N GLN A 7 -5.21 -6.45 14.53
CA GLN A 7 -4.22 -6.55 13.46
C GLN A 7 -4.63 -5.65 12.29
N LYS A 8 -3.69 -4.83 11.84
CA LYS A 8 -3.95 -3.96 10.70
C LYS A 8 -3.93 -4.76 9.39
N ARG A 9 -4.81 -4.40 8.48
CA ARG A 9 -4.97 -5.09 7.20
C ARG A 9 -4.50 -4.22 6.06
N ILE A 10 -3.63 -4.76 5.23
CA ILE A 10 -3.03 -4.05 4.11
C ILE A 10 -3.40 -4.76 2.81
N LEU A 11 -3.90 -3.98 1.85
CA LEU A 11 -4.16 -4.46 0.49
C LEU A 11 -2.94 -4.14 -0.36
N CYS A 12 -2.37 -5.17 -1.01
CA CYS A 12 -1.22 -4.99 -1.90
C CYS A 12 -1.62 -5.39 -3.31
N VAL A 13 -1.38 -4.51 -4.27
CA VAL A 13 -1.73 -4.74 -5.67
C VAL A 13 -0.51 -4.54 -6.55
N ASP A 14 -0.13 -5.58 -7.29
CA ASP A 14 1.05 -5.55 -8.17
C ASP A 14 0.90 -6.71 -9.16
N ASP A 15 1.01 -6.42 -10.46
CA ASP A 15 0.88 -7.45 -11.47
C ASP A 15 2.09 -8.38 -11.51
N ASN A 16 3.20 -8.01 -10.91
CA ASN A 16 4.35 -8.88 -10.76
C ASN A 16 4.14 -9.77 -9.53
N VAL A 17 3.74 -11.01 -9.77
CA VAL A 17 3.34 -11.94 -8.72
C VAL A 17 4.49 -12.23 -7.76
N LEU A 18 5.72 -12.32 -8.28
CA LEU A 18 6.88 -12.59 -7.42
C LEU A 18 7.12 -11.43 -6.45
N GLU A 19 7.15 -10.21 -6.96
CA GLU A 19 7.34 -9.04 -6.10
C GLU A 19 6.21 -8.92 -5.08
N LEU A 20 4.99 -9.16 -5.52
CA LEU A 20 3.82 -9.11 -4.67
C LEU A 20 3.92 -10.12 -3.52
N THR A 21 4.30 -11.35 -3.84
CA THR A 21 4.43 -12.42 -2.84
C THR A 21 5.51 -12.09 -1.83
N LEU A 22 6.66 -11.60 -2.29
CA LEU A 22 7.76 -11.24 -1.40
C LEU A 22 7.37 -10.08 -0.48
N ARG A 23 6.73 -9.08 -1.03
CA ARG A 23 6.28 -7.93 -0.24
C ARG A 23 5.28 -8.37 0.82
N GLY A 24 4.33 -9.21 0.43
CA GLY A 24 3.34 -9.73 1.36
C GLY A 24 3.98 -10.48 2.51
N ARG A 25 4.98 -11.30 2.20
CA ARG A 25 5.67 -12.06 3.23
C ARG A 25 6.37 -11.15 4.24
N ILE A 26 7.03 -10.12 3.72
CA ILE A 26 7.72 -9.16 4.57
C ILE A 26 6.73 -8.45 5.49
N LEU A 27 5.58 -8.05 4.96
CA LEU A 27 4.56 -7.37 5.75
C LEU A 27 3.97 -8.28 6.82
N GLU A 28 3.74 -9.55 6.48
CA GLU A 28 3.25 -10.52 7.47
C GLU A 28 4.23 -10.70 8.61
N LEU A 29 5.53 -10.69 8.30
CA LEU A 29 6.56 -10.79 9.34
C LEU A 29 6.56 -9.59 10.27
N GLN A 30 6.02 -8.46 9.83
CA GLN A 30 5.87 -7.29 10.68
C GLN A 30 4.58 -7.30 11.50
N GLY A 31 3.75 -8.31 11.30
CA GLY A 31 2.51 -8.44 12.07
C GLY A 31 1.26 -7.96 11.36
N TYR A 32 1.35 -7.57 10.10
CA TYR A 32 0.18 -7.12 9.34
C TYR A 32 -0.55 -8.30 8.71
N ALA A 33 -1.87 -8.17 8.58
CA ALA A 33 -2.63 -9.07 7.73
C ALA A 33 -2.60 -8.50 6.32
N VAL A 34 -2.38 -9.34 5.31
CA VAL A 34 -2.26 -8.83 3.93
C VAL A 34 -3.23 -9.56 3.01
N VAL A 35 -3.73 -8.82 2.04
CA VAL A 35 -4.46 -9.37 0.90
C VAL A 35 -3.67 -8.98 -0.33
N LEU A 36 -3.29 -9.98 -1.14
CA LEU A 36 -2.46 -9.78 -2.31
C LEU A 36 -3.30 -10.01 -3.55
N LEU A 37 -3.41 -9.00 -4.40
CA LEU A 37 -4.15 -9.10 -5.65
C LEU A 37 -3.26 -8.67 -6.81
N SER A 38 -3.21 -9.49 -7.84
CA SER A 38 -2.37 -9.23 -9.02
C SER A 38 -3.14 -8.60 -10.17
N CYS A 39 -4.44 -8.39 -10.00
CA CYS A 39 -5.28 -7.84 -11.05
C CYS A 39 -6.10 -6.67 -10.50
N PRO A 40 -6.00 -5.47 -11.11
CA PRO A 40 -6.76 -4.31 -10.63
C PRO A 40 -8.27 -4.53 -10.57
N MET A 41 -8.82 -5.31 -11.50
CA MET A 41 -10.26 -5.54 -11.51
C MET A 41 -10.74 -6.29 -10.28
N GLN A 42 -9.89 -7.17 -9.72
CA GLN A 42 -10.25 -7.87 -8.49
C GLN A 42 -10.33 -6.92 -7.30
N VAL A 43 -9.53 -5.86 -7.31
CA VAL A 43 -9.54 -4.87 -6.24
C VAL A 43 -10.90 -4.21 -6.13
N LEU A 44 -11.54 -3.95 -7.26
CA LEU A 44 -12.82 -3.24 -7.28
C LEU A 44 -13.97 -4.06 -6.71
N ARG A 45 -13.74 -5.35 -6.44
CA ARG A 45 -14.74 -6.23 -5.82
C ARG A 45 -14.52 -6.41 -4.33
N CYS A 46 -13.48 -5.77 -3.76
CA CYS A 46 -13.17 -5.90 -2.35
C CYS A 46 -14.10 -5.07 -1.49
N ASP A 47 -14.27 -5.50 -0.25
CA ASP A 47 -14.93 -4.68 0.76
C ASP A 47 -13.89 -3.75 1.35
N PHE A 48 -13.90 -2.49 0.92
CA PHE A 48 -12.88 -1.53 1.33
C PHE A 48 -12.95 -1.19 2.82
N ALA A 49 -14.08 -1.46 3.46
CA ALA A 49 -14.20 -1.18 4.89
C ALA A 49 -13.27 -2.05 5.74
N THR A 50 -12.76 -3.15 5.17
CA THR A 50 -11.91 -4.08 5.93
C THR A 50 -10.43 -3.71 5.92
N PHE A 51 -10.02 -2.72 5.14
CA PHE A 51 -8.61 -2.37 4.99
C PHE A 51 -8.24 -1.12 5.74
N ASP A 52 -7.00 -1.09 6.20
CA ASP A 52 -6.43 0.07 6.91
C ASP A 52 -5.45 0.83 6.02
N LEU A 53 -4.96 0.22 4.95
CA LEU A 53 -4.01 0.84 4.04
C LEU A 53 -3.92 0.01 2.76
N ALA A 54 -3.61 0.66 1.65
CA ALA A 54 -3.34 -0.04 0.40
C ALA A 54 -2.01 0.40 -0.18
N ILE A 55 -1.35 -0.53 -0.88
CA ILE A 55 -0.11 -0.27 -1.61
C ILE A 55 -0.36 -0.69 -3.05
N LEU A 56 -0.29 0.27 -3.97
CA LEU A 56 -0.55 0.03 -5.38
C LEU A 56 0.73 0.17 -6.20
N ASP A 57 0.93 -0.74 -7.13
CA ASP A 57 1.96 -0.59 -8.16
C ASP A 57 1.43 0.38 -9.21
N PHE A 58 2.26 1.33 -9.65
CA PHE A 58 1.84 2.27 -10.67
C PHE A 58 1.74 1.62 -12.05
N ASP A 59 2.72 0.77 -12.39
CA ASP A 59 2.84 0.22 -13.74
C ASP A 59 2.15 -1.12 -13.84
N MET A 60 0.87 -1.11 -14.23
CA MET A 60 0.09 -2.32 -14.44
C MET A 60 -0.60 -2.26 -15.80
N PRO A 61 -0.65 -3.37 -16.53
CA PRO A 61 -1.32 -3.38 -17.83
C PRO A 61 -2.82 -3.15 -17.70
N GLY A 62 -3.36 -2.40 -18.62
CA GLY A 62 -4.81 -2.16 -18.69
C GLY A 62 -5.30 -1.05 -17.79
N MET A 63 -4.88 -1.05 -16.54
CA MET A 63 -5.29 -0.03 -15.59
C MET A 63 -4.10 0.27 -14.68
N ASN A 64 -3.53 1.46 -14.79
CA ASN A 64 -2.39 1.81 -13.96
C ASN A 64 -2.83 2.19 -12.55
N GLY A 65 -1.85 2.44 -11.68
CA GLY A 65 -2.14 2.76 -10.28
C GLY A 65 -3.00 4.01 -10.11
N ARG A 66 -2.84 4.98 -11.00
CA ARG A 66 -3.65 6.20 -10.95
C ARG A 66 -5.11 5.90 -11.23
N ASP A 67 -5.38 5.15 -12.29
CA ASP A 67 -6.76 4.80 -12.65
C ASP A 67 -7.41 3.98 -11.54
N LEU A 68 -6.66 3.04 -10.98
CA LEU A 68 -7.16 2.22 -9.90
C LEU A 68 -7.47 3.08 -8.66
N PHE A 69 -6.56 3.99 -8.32
CA PHE A 69 -6.78 4.91 -7.20
C PHE A 69 -8.09 5.67 -7.34
N LEU A 70 -8.32 6.25 -8.53
CA LEU A 70 -9.53 7.04 -8.76
C LEU A 70 -10.79 6.20 -8.61
N ARG A 71 -10.75 4.96 -9.12
CA ARG A 71 -11.89 4.06 -8.98
C ARG A 71 -12.12 3.63 -7.54
N MET A 72 -11.05 3.36 -6.80
CA MET A 72 -11.17 3.00 -5.39
C MET A 72 -11.80 4.14 -4.59
N ARG A 73 -11.38 5.39 -4.84
CA ARG A 73 -11.96 6.53 -4.15
C ARG A 73 -13.43 6.72 -4.53
N ALA A 74 -13.78 6.49 -5.80
CA ALA A 74 -15.16 6.57 -6.24
C ALA A 74 -16.02 5.50 -5.55
N LEU A 75 -15.44 4.39 -5.17
CA LEU A 75 -16.11 3.32 -4.44
C LEU A 75 -15.96 3.47 -2.92
N HIS A 76 -15.57 4.66 -2.47
CA HIS A 76 -15.52 5.05 -1.06
C HIS A 76 -14.41 4.39 -0.24
N ALA A 77 -13.30 4.00 -0.89
CA ALA A 77 -12.11 3.62 -0.14
C ALA A 77 -11.59 4.87 0.58
N ARG A 78 -11.39 4.78 1.90
CA ARG A 78 -11.04 5.96 2.71
C ARG A 78 -9.72 5.85 3.44
N PHE A 79 -9.05 4.73 3.31
CA PHE A 79 -7.76 4.51 3.95
C PHE A 79 -6.62 5.14 3.14
N PRO A 80 -5.44 5.31 3.76
CA PRO A 80 -4.27 5.79 3.02
C PRO A 80 -3.90 4.84 1.89
N ILE A 81 -3.55 5.41 0.75
CA ILE A 81 -3.13 4.63 -0.41
C ILE A 81 -1.73 5.09 -0.80
N LEU A 82 -0.79 4.15 -0.73
CA LEU A 82 0.60 4.37 -1.10
C LEU A 82 0.81 3.88 -2.52
N LEU A 83 1.70 4.56 -3.24
CA LEU A 83 2.05 4.17 -4.60
C LEU A 83 3.50 3.70 -4.64
N LEU A 84 3.75 2.57 -5.28
CA LEU A 84 5.10 2.11 -5.60
C LEU A 84 5.32 2.26 -7.09
N SER A 85 6.46 2.80 -7.48
CA SER A 85 6.81 3.00 -8.87
C SER A 85 8.28 2.64 -9.09
N ALA A 86 8.60 2.15 -10.27
CA ALA A 86 9.98 1.88 -10.63
C ALA A 86 10.83 3.15 -10.54
N SER A 87 10.22 4.31 -10.79
CA SER A 87 10.90 5.58 -10.63
C SER A 87 9.88 6.63 -10.20
N ALA A 88 9.78 6.84 -8.89
CA ALA A 88 8.80 7.78 -8.33
C ALA A 88 9.09 9.21 -8.80
N SER A 89 10.34 9.53 -9.07
CA SER A 89 10.71 10.88 -9.50
C SER A 89 10.19 11.23 -10.90
N THR A 90 9.78 10.23 -11.69
CA THR A 90 9.26 10.48 -13.04
C THR A 90 7.75 10.61 -13.09
N LEU A 91 7.07 10.46 -11.94
CA LEU A 91 5.63 10.64 -11.89
C LEU A 91 5.29 12.11 -12.12
N SER A 92 4.17 12.36 -12.81
CA SER A 92 3.71 13.72 -12.98
C SER A 92 3.32 14.32 -11.62
N PRO A 93 3.42 15.65 -11.47
CA PRO A 93 2.94 16.26 -10.22
C PRO A 93 1.47 15.95 -9.93
N GLU A 94 0.64 15.88 -10.97
CA GLU A 94 -0.77 15.56 -10.82
C GLU A 94 -0.96 14.16 -10.24
N ASP A 95 -0.16 13.20 -10.71
CA ASP A 95 -0.27 11.84 -10.19
C ASP A 95 0.29 11.73 -8.78
N SER A 96 1.44 12.37 -8.53
CA SER A 96 2.11 12.21 -7.24
C SER A 96 1.31 12.79 -6.08
N VAL A 97 0.51 13.83 -6.30
CA VAL A 97 -0.25 14.45 -5.21
C VAL A 97 -1.51 13.68 -4.84
N LEU A 98 -1.95 12.74 -5.67
CA LEU A 98 -3.14 11.95 -5.37
C LEU A 98 -2.92 11.00 -4.19
N PHE A 99 -1.72 10.44 -4.10
CA PHE A 99 -1.44 9.37 -3.16
C PHE A 99 -0.97 9.92 -1.82
N SER A 100 -1.22 9.14 -0.76
CA SER A 100 -0.75 9.52 0.57
C SER A 100 0.77 9.59 0.61
N LYS A 101 1.44 8.72 -0.15
CA LYS A 101 2.89 8.74 -0.32
C LYS A 101 3.24 7.99 -1.59
N CYS A 102 4.22 8.48 -2.34
CA CYS A 102 4.77 7.79 -3.49
C CYS A 102 6.17 7.32 -3.15
N LEU A 103 6.45 6.04 -3.40
CA LEU A 103 7.70 5.42 -3.05
C LEU A 103 8.32 4.77 -4.27
N ASP A 104 9.64 4.79 -4.31
CA ASP A 104 10.42 4.17 -5.37
C ASP A 104 10.67 2.70 -5.02
N LYS A 105 10.42 1.80 -5.95
CA LYS A 105 10.65 0.36 -5.73
C LYS A 105 12.12 0.05 -5.47
N GLY A 106 13.03 0.90 -5.91
CA GLY A 106 14.46 0.72 -5.69
C GLY A 106 14.95 1.07 -4.30
N GLN A 107 14.09 1.66 -3.47
CA GLN A 107 14.45 2.00 -2.11
C GLN A 107 14.55 0.74 -1.24
N PRO A 108 15.37 0.76 -0.18
CA PRO A 108 15.38 -0.36 0.76
C PRO A 108 14.00 -0.61 1.35
N VAL A 109 13.68 -1.88 1.59
CA VAL A 109 12.37 -2.24 2.11
C VAL A 109 12.10 -1.60 3.48
N ARG A 110 13.15 -1.32 4.25
CA ARG A 110 12.98 -0.65 5.54
C ARG A 110 12.27 0.69 5.37
N HIS A 111 12.53 1.39 4.29
CA HIS A 111 11.86 2.67 4.05
C HIS A 111 10.35 2.48 3.90
N LEU A 112 9.94 1.47 3.13
CA LEU A 112 8.50 1.16 2.98
C LEU A 112 7.89 0.81 4.34
N LEU A 113 8.57 -0.01 5.12
CA LEU A 113 8.04 -0.43 6.43
C LEU A 113 7.89 0.75 7.37
N ASP A 114 8.84 1.67 7.35
CA ASP A 114 8.76 2.86 8.20
C ASP A 114 7.60 3.77 7.79
N VAL A 115 7.37 3.92 6.49
CA VAL A 115 6.26 4.72 6.00
C VAL A 115 4.93 4.09 6.41
N ILE A 116 4.80 2.78 6.24
CA ILE A 116 3.58 2.07 6.63
C ILE A 116 3.31 2.26 8.12
N ALA A 117 4.34 2.07 8.96
CA ALA A 117 4.19 2.22 10.39
C ALA A 117 3.74 3.64 10.76
N ALA A 118 4.28 4.65 10.07
CA ALA A 118 3.90 6.03 10.33
C ALA A 118 2.42 6.28 10.05
N PHE A 119 1.87 5.61 9.04
CA PHE A 119 0.45 5.77 8.72
C PHE A 119 -0.46 4.95 9.62
N LEU A 120 -0.03 3.75 10.00
CA LEU A 120 -0.89 2.81 10.73
C LEU A 120 -0.74 2.91 12.24
N ASP A 121 0.44 3.29 12.72
CA ASP A 121 0.74 3.33 14.14
C ASP A 121 1.35 4.68 14.52
N PRO A 122 0.61 5.78 14.32
CA PRO A 122 1.19 7.11 14.53
C PRO A 122 1.63 7.37 15.97
N ASN A 123 1.10 6.61 16.93
CA ASN A 123 1.49 6.74 18.32
C ASN A 123 2.69 5.88 18.69
N GLU A 124 3.16 5.06 17.74
CA GLU A 124 4.32 4.20 17.93
C GLU A 124 5.42 4.59 16.98
N ILE A 125 5.65 5.89 16.88
CA ILE A 125 6.67 6.42 15.98
C ILE A 125 8.02 5.81 16.35
N PRO A 126 8.75 5.25 15.37
CA PRO A 126 10.07 4.70 15.65
C PRO A 126 10.98 5.73 16.29
N ASP A 127 11.84 5.26 17.16
CA ASP A 127 12.77 6.13 17.86
C ASP A 127 13.99 6.40 16.98
N PHE A 128 13.86 7.42 16.14
CA PHE A 128 14.94 7.78 15.22
C PHE A 128 15.96 8.65 15.94
N GLY A 129 17.02 8.04 16.47
CA GLY A 129 18.14 8.81 16.97
C GLY A 129 17.85 9.60 18.23
N ARG A 130 16.95 9.14 19.02
CA ARG A 130 16.77 9.73 20.34
C ARG A 130 17.77 9.24 21.33
#